data_cd6813083d451d5f840994774ec3de53
#
_entry.id   cd6813083d451d5f840994774ec3de53
#
_cell.length_a   1.000
_cell.length_b   1.000
_cell.length_c   1.000
_cell.angle_alpha   90.00
_cell.angle_beta   90.00
_cell.angle_gamma   90.00
#
_symmetry.space_group_name_H-M   'P 1'
#
loop_
_entity.id
_entity.type
_entity.pdbx_description
1 polymer ?
#
loop_
_entity_poly.entity_id
_entity_poly.type
_entity_poly.pdbx_seq_one_letter_code
_entity_poly.pdbx_strand_id
1 'polypeptide(L)'
;MSRYPGYYRTGDSGYIDEDGYVFVMGRTDDVINVAGHRLSTGSIEAVLAGHPAVAECAVIGVHDPLKGQVPRGFVVLKSGVEIDDETLRAELVAAVREQIGPVAAFRDVDVVDGLPKTRSGKILRKSMREIADTGDAKVPSTIEDPAVLDGLRGALRGRRE
;
A
#
# COMPACT_ATOMS: atom_id res chain seq x y z
N MET A 1 6.32 -22.65 -16.46
CA MET A 1 7.66 -23.09 -15.98
C MET A 1 8.06 -22.21 -14.82
N SER A 2 8.54 -22.81 -13.71
CA SER A 2 9.07 -22.02 -12.58
C SER A 2 10.30 -21.23 -13.03
N ARG A 3 10.36 -19.93 -12.73
CA ARG A 3 11.51 -19.07 -13.03
C ARG A 3 12.77 -19.53 -12.29
N TYR A 4 12.57 -20.32 -11.23
CA TYR A 4 13.62 -20.88 -10.37
C TYR A 4 13.33 -22.36 -10.12
N PRO A 5 13.71 -23.31 -11.02
CA PRO A 5 13.48 -24.73 -10.84
C PRO A 5 14.15 -25.22 -9.56
N GLY A 6 13.42 -25.99 -8.74
CA GLY A 6 13.94 -26.52 -7.47
C GLY A 6 13.89 -25.57 -6.27
N TYR A 7 13.43 -24.33 -6.45
CA TYR A 7 13.33 -23.34 -5.37
C TYR A 7 11.92 -22.80 -5.23
N TYR A 8 11.51 -22.56 -3.99
CA TYR A 8 10.30 -21.80 -3.67
C TYR A 8 10.62 -20.31 -3.58
N ARG A 9 9.97 -19.49 -4.39
CA ARG A 9 10.11 -18.02 -4.32
C ARG A 9 9.23 -17.49 -3.19
N THR A 10 9.82 -17.06 -2.08
CA THR A 10 9.10 -16.48 -0.94
C THR A 10 8.55 -15.09 -1.24
N GLY A 11 9.22 -14.32 -2.11
CA GLY A 11 8.92 -12.93 -2.38
C GLY A 11 9.51 -11.98 -1.35
N ASP A 12 10.40 -12.47 -0.49
CA ASP A 12 11.13 -11.67 0.46
C ASP A 12 12.47 -11.21 -0.12
N SER A 13 12.97 -10.08 0.38
CA SER A 13 14.33 -9.58 0.12
C SER A 13 15.15 -9.65 1.40
N GLY A 14 16.41 -9.99 1.27
CA GLY A 14 17.31 -10.11 2.41
C GLY A 14 18.74 -10.32 1.95
N TYR A 15 19.61 -10.56 2.89
CA TYR A 15 20.99 -10.96 2.66
C TYR A 15 21.43 -12.03 3.66
N ILE A 16 22.50 -12.70 3.33
CA ILE A 16 23.17 -13.66 4.22
C ILE A 16 24.52 -13.06 4.53
N ASP A 17 24.88 -13.00 5.82
CA ASP A 17 26.19 -12.50 6.24
C ASP A 17 27.29 -13.56 6.11
N GLU A 18 28.52 -13.20 6.48
CA GLU A 18 29.70 -14.07 6.40
C GLU A 18 29.61 -15.28 7.32
N ASP A 19 28.84 -15.19 8.40
CA ASP A 19 28.61 -16.28 9.37
C ASP A 19 27.43 -17.17 8.99
N GLY A 20 26.70 -16.86 7.89
CA GLY A 20 25.58 -17.62 7.38
C GLY A 20 24.24 -17.26 7.99
N TYR A 21 24.12 -16.19 8.75
CA TYR A 21 22.84 -15.68 9.24
C TYR A 21 22.03 -15.01 8.14
N VAL A 22 20.73 -15.30 8.12
CA VAL A 22 19.80 -14.76 7.14
C VAL A 22 19.07 -13.55 7.72
N PHE A 23 19.21 -12.41 7.08
CA PHE A 23 18.50 -11.17 7.44
C PHE A 23 17.41 -10.89 6.42
N VAL A 24 16.13 -11.00 6.83
CA VAL A 24 14.97 -10.67 6.00
C VAL A 24 14.64 -9.20 6.19
N MET A 25 14.83 -8.40 5.12
CA MET A 25 14.65 -6.95 5.14
C MET A 25 13.20 -6.53 4.84
N GLY A 26 12.42 -7.39 4.19
CA GLY A 26 11.03 -7.12 3.84
C GLY A 26 10.59 -7.84 2.58
N ARG A 27 9.34 -7.56 2.17
CA ARG A 27 8.77 -8.11 0.95
C ARG A 27 9.28 -7.37 -0.29
N THR A 28 9.57 -8.09 -1.35
CA THR A 28 9.96 -7.48 -2.65
C THR A 28 8.80 -6.73 -3.32
N ASP A 29 7.56 -7.11 -2.97
CA ASP A 29 6.32 -6.53 -3.45
C ASP A 29 5.81 -5.35 -2.59
N ASP A 30 6.43 -5.08 -1.43
CA ASP A 30 6.14 -3.92 -0.58
C ASP A 30 7.12 -2.75 -0.83
N VAL A 31 7.86 -2.81 -1.93
CA VAL A 31 8.75 -1.73 -2.39
C VAL A 31 8.13 -1.05 -3.60
N ILE A 32 8.00 0.27 -3.52
CA ILE A 32 7.53 1.12 -4.62
C ILE A 32 8.75 1.75 -5.29
N ASN A 33 8.82 1.67 -6.61
CA ASN A 33 9.91 2.28 -7.37
C ASN A 33 9.44 3.59 -8.01
N VAL A 34 9.76 4.71 -7.35
CA VAL A 34 9.39 6.06 -7.80
C VAL A 34 10.59 6.69 -8.50
N ALA A 35 10.55 6.79 -9.82
CA ALA A 35 11.62 7.41 -10.62
C ALA A 35 13.02 6.88 -10.26
N GLY A 36 13.17 5.57 -10.00
CA GLY A 36 14.42 4.92 -9.59
C GLY A 36 14.66 4.86 -8.08
N HIS A 37 13.91 5.60 -7.27
CA HIS A 37 14.00 5.52 -5.81
C HIS A 37 13.12 4.40 -5.26
N ARG A 38 13.72 3.56 -4.42
CA ARG A 38 13.03 2.44 -3.79
C ARG A 38 12.51 2.86 -2.41
N LEU A 39 11.20 2.94 -2.28
CA LEU A 39 10.49 3.34 -1.07
C LEU A 39 9.77 2.14 -0.46
N SER A 40 9.87 1.98 0.86
CA SER A 40 9.09 1.00 1.59
C SER A 40 7.66 1.49 1.79
N THR A 41 6.65 0.65 1.47
CA THR A 41 5.25 0.95 1.84
C THR A 41 5.12 1.15 3.33
N GLY A 42 5.81 0.33 4.14
CA GLY A 42 5.76 0.40 5.59
C GLY A 42 6.27 1.72 6.17
N SER A 43 7.27 2.35 5.54
CA SER A 43 7.75 3.66 5.99
C SER A 43 6.69 4.74 5.81
N ILE A 44 5.97 4.72 4.68
CA ILE A 44 4.87 5.66 4.43
C ILE A 44 3.70 5.34 5.36
N GLU A 45 3.34 4.07 5.50
CA GLU A 45 2.27 3.60 6.40
C GLU A 45 2.53 4.02 7.85
N ALA A 46 3.77 3.98 8.33
CA ALA A 46 4.12 4.44 9.68
C ALA A 46 3.82 5.93 9.88
N VAL A 47 4.05 6.76 8.86
CA VAL A 47 3.70 8.18 8.90
C VAL A 47 2.17 8.37 8.93
N LEU A 48 1.44 7.66 8.06
CA LEU A 48 -0.04 7.75 8.00
C LEU A 48 -0.68 7.29 9.33
N ALA A 49 -0.18 6.18 9.89
CA ALA A 49 -0.66 5.64 11.17
C ALA A 49 -0.40 6.57 12.35
N GLY A 50 0.58 7.45 12.25
CA GLY A 50 0.86 8.49 13.25
C GLY A 50 -0.21 9.59 13.34
N HIS A 51 -1.08 9.72 12.33
CA HIS A 51 -2.12 10.73 12.32
C HIS A 51 -3.27 10.37 13.29
N PRO A 52 -3.74 11.33 14.13
CA PRO A 52 -4.71 11.05 15.19
C PRO A 52 -6.05 10.53 14.68
N ALA A 53 -6.47 10.91 13.48
CA ALA A 53 -7.73 10.48 12.86
C ALA A 53 -7.67 9.06 12.25
N VAL A 54 -6.47 8.52 11.97
CA VAL A 54 -6.30 7.25 11.24
C VAL A 54 -6.36 6.06 12.20
N ALA A 55 -7.26 5.12 11.93
CA ALA A 55 -7.36 3.83 12.63
C ALA A 55 -6.48 2.78 11.95
N GLU A 56 -6.56 2.70 10.62
CA GLU A 56 -5.80 1.75 9.80
C GLU A 56 -5.36 2.42 8.51
N CYS A 57 -4.27 1.95 7.95
CA CYS A 57 -3.81 2.43 6.65
C CYS A 57 -3.14 1.32 5.85
N ALA A 58 -3.11 1.53 4.55
CA ALA A 58 -2.32 0.73 3.62
C ALA A 58 -1.77 1.64 2.51
N VAL A 59 -0.58 1.30 2.01
CA VAL A 59 0.03 1.99 0.87
C VAL A 59 0.34 0.97 -0.21
N ILE A 60 0.03 1.30 -1.46
CA ILE A 60 0.39 0.53 -2.64
C ILE A 60 1.13 1.39 -3.65
N GLY A 61 1.97 0.77 -4.48
CA GLY A 61 2.49 1.42 -5.68
C GLY A 61 1.47 1.27 -6.81
N VAL A 62 1.08 2.38 -7.43
CA VAL A 62 0.24 2.39 -8.63
C VAL A 62 1.07 2.82 -9.83
N HIS A 63 0.69 2.39 -11.03
CA HIS A 63 1.41 2.74 -12.25
C HIS A 63 1.37 4.26 -12.53
N ASP A 64 2.52 4.82 -12.86
CA ASP A 64 2.68 6.20 -13.32
C ASP A 64 3.54 6.23 -14.60
N PRO A 65 3.09 6.88 -15.69
CA PRO A 65 3.78 6.85 -16.99
C PRO A 65 5.15 7.53 -16.98
N LEU A 66 5.41 8.46 -16.06
CA LEU A 66 6.66 9.19 -15.97
C LEU A 66 7.61 8.63 -14.91
N LYS A 67 7.08 8.19 -13.79
CA LYS A 67 7.85 7.76 -12.62
C LYS A 67 7.93 6.25 -12.46
N GLY A 68 7.27 5.50 -13.33
CA GLY A 68 7.09 4.06 -13.21
C GLY A 68 6.03 3.68 -12.18
N GLN A 69 6.20 4.11 -10.94
CA GLN A 69 5.20 3.96 -9.88
C GLN A 69 5.15 5.22 -9.01
N VAL A 70 3.98 5.44 -8.40
CA VAL A 70 3.78 6.40 -7.31
C VAL A 70 3.02 5.74 -6.16
N PRO A 71 3.28 6.12 -4.91
CA PRO A 71 2.52 5.59 -3.79
C PRO A 71 1.12 6.19 -3.74
N ARG A 72 0.14 5.35 -3.43
CA ARG A 72 -1.24 5.73 -3.13
C ARG A 72 -1.63 5.17 -1.77
N GLY A 73 -2.13 6.04 -0.89
CA GLY A 73 -2.57 5.70 0.45
C GLY A 73 -4.05 5.36 0.50
N PHE A 74 -4.41 4.51 1.44
CA PHE A 74 -5.78 4.20 1.83
C PHE A 74 -5.84 4.27 3.35
N VAL A 75 -6.81 4.98 3.89
CA VAL A 75 -6.97 5.13 5.33
C VAL A 75 -8.40 4.83 5.75
N VAL A 76 -8.51 4.19 6.92
CA VAL A 76 -9.78 4.01 7.64
C VAL A 76 -9.75 4.96 8.83
N LEU A 77 -10.80 5.72 9.01
CA LEU A 77 -10.91 6.66 10.12
C LEU A 77 -11.26 5.95 11.43
N LYS A 78 -10.80 6.51 12.54
CA LYS A 78 -11.28 6.11 13.87
C LYS A 78 -12.75 6.42 14.01
N SER A 79 -13.46 5.59 14.74
CA SER A 79 -14.88 5.81 15.03
C SER A 79 -15.09 7.15 15.75
N GLY A 80 -16.09 7.91 15.30
CA GLY A 80 -16.47 9.20 15.88
C GLY A 80 -15.55 10.38 15.49
N VAL A 81 -14.60 10.17 14.57
CA VAL A 81 -13.82 11.27 14.03
C VAL A 81 -14.56 11.88 12.84
N GLU A 82 -14.79 13.16 12.90
CA GLU A 82 -15.32 13.98 11.80
C GLU A 82 -14.18 14.88 11.29
N ILE A 83 -13.68 14.58 10.13
CA ILE A 83 -12.67 15.39 9.43
C ILE A 83 -13.03 15.40 7.95
N ASP A 84 -12.88 16.55 7.33
CA ASP A 84 -13.06 16.67 5.89
C ASP A 84 -11.95 15.94 5.12
N ASP A 85 -12.33 15.20 4.09
CA ASP A 85 -11.42 14.35 3.30
C ASP A 85 -10.29 15.16 2.64
N GLU A 86 -10.55 16.39 2.22
CA GLU A 86 -9.55 17.25 1.60
C GLU A 86 -8.52 17.73 2.63
N THR A 87 -8.99 18.12 3.81
CA THR A 87 -8.15 18.50 4.95
C THR A 87 -7.28 17.32 5.39
N LEU A 88 -7.88 16.17 5.62
CA LEU A 88 -7.13 14.96 6.00
C LEU A 88 -6.05 14.62 4.97
N ARG A 89 -6.40 14.64 3.69
CA ARG A 89 -5.45 14.38 2.62
C ARG A 89 -4.29 15.36 2.64
N ALA A 90 -4.57 16.66 2.78
CA ALA A 90 -3.54 17.69 2.83
C ALA A 90 -2.57 17.44 3.99
N GLU A 91 -3.10 17.13 5.18
CA GLU A 91 -2.30 16.82 6.37
C GLU A 91 -1.43 15.58 6.18
N LEU A 92 -2.00 14.49 5.67
CA LEU A 92 -1.26 13.24 5.44
C LEU A 92 -0.17 13.40 4.36
N VAL A 93 -0.47 14.10 3.27
CA VAL A 93 0.51 14.41 2.22
C VAL A 93 1.64 15.28 2.75
N ALA A 94 1.32 16.29 3.56
CA ALA A 94 2.30 17.16 4.19
C ALA A 94 3.21 16.36 5.14
N ALA A 95 2.64 15.49 5.98
CA ALA A 95 3.38 14.64 6.90
C ALA A 95 4.36 13.69 6.18
N VAL A 96 3.92 13.03 5.11
CA VAL A 96 4.79 12.17 4.30
C VAL A 96 5.90 12.99 3.61
N ARG A 97 5.57 14.18 3.10
CA ARG A 97 6.56 15.07 2.50
C ARG A 97 7.62 15.55 3.49
N GLU A 98 7.23 15.82 4.73
CA GLU A 98 8.12 16.25 5.80
C GLU A 98 9.03 15.13 6.30
N GLN A 99 8.46 13.93 6.58
CA GLN A 99 9.18 12.84 7.24
C GLN A 99 9.96 11.94 6.27
N ILE A 100 9.48 11.75 5.03
CA ILE A 100 10.13 10.90 4.03
C ILE A 100 10.78 11.73 2.94
N GLY A 101 10.19 12.87 2.60
CA GLY A 101 10.69 13.78 1.60
C GLY A 101 9.86 13.80 0.32
N PRO A 102 10.04 14.84 -0.52
CA PRO A 102 9.29 15.02 -1.77
C PRO A 102 9.56 13.92 -2.81
N VAL A 103 10.65 13.17 -2.65
CA VAL A 103 11.02 12.03 -3.51
C VAL A 103 9.96 10.93 -3.48
N ALA A 104 9.20 10.82 -2.39
CA ALA A 104 8.10 9.87 -2.29
C ALA A 104 7.01 10.09 -3.34
N ALA A 105 6.86 11.33 -3.83
CA ALA A 105 5.79 11.73 -4.76
C ALA A 105 4.38 11.31 -4.29
N PHE A 106 4.20 11.23 -2.97
CA PHE A 106 2.93 10.87 -2.34
C PHE A 106 1.95 12.02 -2.45
N ARG A 107 0.80 11.79 -3.09
CA ARG A 107 -0.20 12.84 -3.38
C ARG A 107 -1.63 12.40 -3.15
N ASP A 108 -1.87 11.09 -3.25
CA ASP A 108 -3.22 10.54 -3.24
C ASP A 108 -3.44 9.67 -2.02
N VAL A 109 -4.48 10.03 -1.27
CA VAL A 109 -5.02 9.28 -0.14
C VAL A 109 -6.52 9.18 -0.32
N ASP A 110 -7.04 7.97 -0.17
CA ASP A 110 -8.47 7.69 -0.21
C ASP A 110 -8.93 7.26 1.19
N VAL A 111 -10.02 7.85 1.66
CA VAL A 111 -10.75 7.37 2.84
C VAL A 111 -11.63 6.22 2.39
N VAL A 112 -11.55 5.10 3.10
CA VAL A 112 -12.31 3.88 2.81
C VAL A 112 -12.91 3.32 4.10
N ASP A 113 -14.01 2.60 3.99
CA ASP A 113 -14.69 1.99 5.15
C ASP A 113 -13.92 0.81 5.74
N GLY A 114 -13.06 0.19 4.95
CA GLY A 114 -12.24 -0.94 5.38
C GLY A 114 -11.14 -1.29 4.39
N LEU A 115 -10.12 -2.01 4.88
CA LEU A 115 -9.03 -2.53 4.07
C LEU A 115 -9.21 -4.04 3.83
N PRO A 116 -8.94 -4.55 2.61
CA PRO A 116 -9.07 -5.98 2.33
C PRO A 116 -7.99 -6.74 3.09
N LYS A 117 -8.42 -7.65 3.95
CA LYS A 117 -7.56 -8.46 4.82
C LYS A 117 -7.85 -9.94 4.64
N THR A 118 -6.85 -10.74 4.95
CA THR A 118 -7.05 -12.17 5.21
C THR A 118 -7.69 -12.36 6.58
N ARG A 119 -8.27 -13.54 6.84
CA ARG A 119 -8.79 -13.92 8.17
C ARG A 119 -7.75 -13.83 9.29
N SER A 120 -6.46 -13.81 8.96
CA SER A 120 -5.37 -13.60 9.93
C SER A 120 -4.96 -12.12 10.06
N GLY A 121 -5.73 -11.18 9.49
CA GLY A 121 -5.50 -9.73 9.59
C GLY A 121 -4.45 -9.16 8.63
N LYS A 122 -3.89 -9.97 7.70
CA LYS A 122 -2.89 -9.49 6.74
C LYS A 122 -3.56 -8.73 5.59
N ILE A 123 -3.13 -7.51 5.33
CA ILE A 123 -3.63 -6.68 4.23
C ILE A 123 -3.27 -7.30 2.87
N LEU A 124 -4.26 -7.37 1.98
CA LEU A 124 -4.17 -7.94 0.65
C LEU A 124 -3.72 -6.89 -0.39
N ARG A 125 -2.52 -6.31 -0.22
CA ARG A 125 -1.98 -5.26 -1.12
C ARG A 125 -1.93 -5.67 -2.57
N LYS A 126 -1.72 -6.97 -2.85
CA LYS A 126 -1.75 -7.48 -4.22
C LYS A 126 -3.11 -7.24 -4.89
N SER A 127 -4.21 -7.58 -4.21
CA SER A 127 -5.56 -7.35 -4.74
C SER A 127 -5.86 -5.85 -4.89
N MET A 128 -5.39 -5.03 -3.95
CA MET A 128 -5.53 -3.57 -4.06
C MET A 128 -4.81 -3.02 -5.30
N ARG A 129 -3.58 -3.48 -5.60
CA ARG A 129 -2.85 -3.10 -6.81
C ARG A 129 -3.53 -3.57 -8.08
N GLU A 130 -4.01 -4.82 -8.11
CA GLU A 130 -4.75 -5.34 -9.26
C GLU A 130 -5.98 -4.48 -9.58
N ILE A 131 -6.75 -4.06 -8.56
CA ILE A 131 -7.88 -3.14 -8.74
C ILE A 131 -7.41 -1.78 -9.25
N ALA A 132 -6.31 -1.24 -8.70
CA ALA A 132 -5.78 0.05 -9.11
C ALA A 132 -5.31 0.04 -10.58
N ASP A 133 -4.69 -1.05 -11.02
CA ASP A 133 -4.12 -1.14 -12.36
C ASP A 133 -5.17 -1.52 -13.43
N THR A 134 -6.07 -2.46 -13.12
CA THR A 134 -6.99 -3.06 -14.09
C THR A 134 -8.47 -2.70 -13.87
N GLY A 135 -8.81 -2.14 -12.71
CA GLY A 135 -10.19 -1.86 -12.28
C GLY A 135 -10.88 -3.05 -11.62
N ASP A 136 -10.23 -4.22 -11.59
CA ASP A 136 -10.77 -5.42 -10.96
C ASP A 136 -9.65 -6.29 -10.37
N ALA A 137 -10.02 -7.19 -9.46
CA ALA A 137 -9.12 -8.20 -8.91
C ALA A 137 -9.86 -9.50 -8.66
N LYS A 138 -9.15 -10.60 -8.82
CA LYS A 138 -9.66 -11.91 -8.40
C LYS A 138 -9.81 -11.92 -6.88
N VAL A 139 -11.00 -12.31 -6.40
CA VAL A 139 -11.28 -12.44 -4.96
C VAL A 139 -10.43 -13.59 -4.40
N PRO A 140 -9.49 -13.32 -3.47
CA PRO A 140 -8.70 -14.38 -2.84
C PRO A 140 -9.57 -15.24 -1.92
N SER A 141 -9.39 -16.56 -1.93
CA SER A 141 -10.12 -17.46 -1.02
C SER A 141 -9.84 -17.23 0.47
N THR A 142 -8.76 -16.51 0.77
CA THR A 142 -8.33 -16.18 2.14
C THR A 142 -8.88 -14.86 2.65
N ILE A 143 -9.59 -14.10 1.82
CA ILE A 143 -10.15 -12.81 2.23
C ILE A 143 -11.20 -13.00 3.34
N GLU A 144 -11.21 -12.11 4.31
CA GLU A 144 -12.16 -12.10 5.41
C GLU A 144 -13.54 -11.64 4.92
N ASP A 145 -13.60 -10.46 4.32
CA ASP A 145 -14.82 -9.89 3.74
C ASP A 145 -14.59 -9.43 2.29
N PRO A 146 -15.18 -10.13 1.31
CA PRO A 146 -15.07 -9.73 -0.09
C PRO A 146 -15.72 -8.39 -0.44
N ALA A 147 -16.73 -7.93 0.33
CA ALA A 147 -17.46 -6.69 0.04
C ALA A 147 -16.56 -5.44 0.12
N VAL A 148 -15.48 -5.50 0.92
CA VAL A 148 -14.50 -4.42 1.03
C VAL A 148 -13.83 -4.09 -0.32
N LEU A 149 -13.72 -5.06 -1.23
CA LEU A 149 -13.17 -4.83 -2.56
C LEU A 149 -14.04 -3.92 -3.42
N ASP A 150 -15.36 -3.91 -3.20
CA ASP A 150 -16.29 -3.05 -3.94
C ASP A 150 -16.14 -1.59 -3.53
N GLY A 151 -15.95 -1.32 -2.25
CA GLY A 151 -15.61 0.02 -1.73
C GLY A 151 -14.31 0.56 -2.33
N LEU A 152 -13.28 -0.29 -2.41
CA LEU A 152 -12.01 0.06 -3.06
C LEU A 152 -12.16 0.34 -4.56
N ARG A 153 -12.96 -0.44 -5.27
CA ARG A 153 -13.26 -0.18 -6.69
C ARG A 153 -13.89 1.18 -6.88
N GLY A 154 -14.82 1.57 -5.98
CA GLY A 154 -15.45 2.89 -5.97
C GLY A 154 -14.44 4.02 -5.79
N ALA A 155 -13.61 3.94 -4.77
CA ALA A 155 -12.58 4.93 -4.47
C ALA A 155 -11.55 5.09 -5.60
N LEU A 156 -11.16 3.98 -6.25
CA LEU A 156 -10.17 3.98 -7.32
C LEU A 156 -10.74 4.42 -8.68
N ARG A 157 -12.05 4.26 -8.94
CA ARG A 157 -12.71 4.70 -10.19
C ARG A 157 -13.01 6.18 -10.21
N GLY A 158 -13.43 6.75 -9.09
CA GLY A 158 -13.84 8.15 -8.97
C GLY A 158 -12.79 9.21 -9.29
N ARG A 159 -11.55 8.80 -9.58
CA ARG A 159 -10.41 9.69 -9.87
C ARG A 159 -9.69 9.41 -11.18
N ARG A 160 -10.26 8.62 -12.06
CA ARG A 160 -9.71 8.41 -13.42
C ARG A 160 -10.24 9.42 -14.45
N GLU A 161 -11.17 10.28 -14.02
CA GLU A 161 -11.67 11.44 -14.76
C GLU A 161 -10.91 12.70 -14.30
#